data_801b3e8e9de9f8d42d6cbce9fd30cc93
#
_entry.id   801b3e8e9de9f8d42d6cbce9fd30cc93
#
_cell.length_a   1.000
_cell.length_b   1.000
_cell.length_c   1.000
_cell.angle_alpha   90.00
_cell.angle_beta   90.00
_cell.angle_gamma   90.00
#
_symmetry.space_group_name_H-M   'P 1'
#
loop_
_entity.id
_entity.type
_entity.pdbx_description
1 polymer ?
#
loop_
_entity_poly.entity_id
_entity_poly.type
_entity_poly.pdbx_seq_one_letter_code
_entity_poly.pdbx_strand_id
1 'polypeptide(L)'
;MADGSYGGTGNNVSIMTLNDGQRPNPRDIIMSYKEAQSIRSPYEQDWKMNAAFCLPRHYSSWLSEGPTMNAPQSRDVKRYAYDATASRALPKWSAILRRLATPDGHKWQRLTPSNPDLLKSYNVRAYFDVLTDLLFSLRYDPRALFSQTCDETYLGLGCYGTAPIRIKWRDKRPTDQKGGLAFKAMPLKDMFPLADGDGIIDTMFVRLWYTAPQIKKKFPASSICPCVQRELSKPIPSNTRYFEIVHAVFPRDVARYDPTTLTVNRHPFIGCFICVEESEYMGPEDGFASFPYLVPRTATEPGQLFGFSPAQQASPAMGTVNAMKKTMLRVAQKKADPTLLASDDGVLSGRLGLTPGYVNYGALNSQGMELVKPLDVGDLNPAKDILADERGDIDDAFLVNLFQILIETPEMTATEVIERVAEKAALAAPTMARLQGGFLGPEVERDLALIAENAPYLMPMMPPELIEARGEYEIVYTSPLAKGLHAEEDSGFLYMVQSSIEVATATGDPSPLDHYNFDVAIPELAEHRSVPTRWMNTPDQVAQLRQGRQNQQAQAQIAQAAPSIAKIAVTGKQAQPAAAAGAGGGITSRGAVNYSGGAGG
;
A
#
# COMPACT_ATOMS: atom_id res chain seq x y z
N MET A 1 44.10 2.22 -29.08
CA MET A 1 44.89 2.67 -27.95
C MET A 1 44.38 4.03 -27.54
N ALA A 2 43.54 4.07 -26.56
CA ALA A 2 43.29 5.15 -25.60
C ALA A 2 42.13 4.70 -24.74
N ASP A 3 42.48 4.16 -23.58
CA ASP A 3 41.54 3.85 -22.48
C ASP A 3 40.92 5.15 -22.00
N GLY A 4 39.64 5.32 -22.25
CA GLY A 4 38.81 6.33 -21.65
C GLY A 4 38.14 5.74 -20.41
N SER A 5 38.82 5.76 -19.28
CA SER A 5 38.23 5.45 -17.97
C SER A 5 37.20 6.54 -17.64
N TYR A 6 35.93 6.22 -17.82
CA TYR A 6 34.83 6.96 -17.19
C TYR A 6 34.90 6.69 -15.68
N GLY A 7 35.55 7.59 -14.97
CA GLY A 7 35.45 7.68 -13.52
C GLY A 7 34.02 8.07 -13.12
N GLY A 8 33.15 7.08 -13.02
CA GLY A 8 31.92 7.20 -12.25
C GLY A 8 32.31 7.38 -10.79
N THR A 9 32.10 8.56 -10.24
CA THR A 9 32.10 8.80 -8.79
C THR A 9 30.88 8.09 -8.21
N GLY A 10 30.88 6.76 -8.21
CA GLY A 10 30.09 5.97 -7.31
C GLY A 10 30.63 6.27 -5.92
N ASN A 11 29.96 7.11 -5.17
CA ASN A 11 30.18 7.23 -3.75
C ASN A 11 29.79 5.91 -3.10
N ASN A 12 30.69 4.93 -3.18
CA ASN A 12 30.76 3.84 -2.22
C ASN A 12 31.10 4.48 -0.89
N VAL A 13 30.10 4.98 -0.18
CA VAL A 13 30.19 5.25 1.24
C VAL A 13 30.33 3.88 1.90
N SER A 14 31.53 3.35 1.88
CA SER A 14 31.93 2.23 2.73
C SER A 14 31.85 2.74 4.16
N ILE A 15 30.61 2.77 4.68
CA ILE A 15 30.36 3.14 6.06
C ILE A 15 30.98 2.04 6.91
N MET A 16 32.22 2.31 7.36
CA MET A 16 32.85 1.78 8.55
C MET A 16 33.31 0.33 8.52
N THR A 17 34.55 0.15 8.19
CA THR A 17 35.33 -0.98 8.70
C THR A 17 35.40 -0.90 10.22
N LEU A 18 34.53 -1.65 10.90
CA LEU A 18 34.49 -1.72 12.35
C LEU A 18 35.62 -2.63 12.85
N ASN A 19 36.47 -2.12 13.72
CA ASN A 19 37.34 -2.95 14.53
C ASN A 19 36.53 -3.85 15.46
N ASP A 20 37.03 -5.04 15.72
CA ASP A 20 36.38 -6.13 16.46
C ASP A 20 35.63 -5.68 17.72
N GLY A 21 34.29 -5.82 17.70
CA GLY A 21 33.42 -5.63 18.86
C GLY A 21 33.09 -4.19 19.27
N GLN A 22 33.62 -3.17 18.61
CA GLN A 22 33.35 -1.76 18.94
C GLN A 22 32.22 -1.19 18.09
N ARG A 23 31.39 -0.35 18.72
CA ARG A 23 30.43 0.49 18.00
C ARG A 23 31.16 1.43 17.05
N PRO A 24 30.57 1.82 15.91
CA PRO A 24 31.11 2.85 15.04
C PRO A 24 31.41 4.12 15.85
N ASN A 25 32.34 4.93 15.39
CA ASN A 25 32.57 6.22 16.04
C ASN A 25 31.34 7.12 15.82
N PRO A 26 30.73 7.73 16.86
CA PRO A 26 29.57 8.60 16.69
C PRO A 26 29.80 9.76 15.73
N ARG A 27 31.03 10.26 15.63
CA ARG A 27 31.41 11.33 14.70
C ARG A 27 31.26 10.91 13.24
N ASP A 28 31.63 9.68 12.92
CA ASP A 28 31.55 9.16 11.55
C ASP A 28 30.09 8.99 11.12
N ILE A 29 29.23 8.53 12.06
CA ILE A 29 27.78 8.44 11.81
C ILE A 29 27.18 9.83 11.58
N ILE A 30 27.61 10.85 12.32
CA ILE A 30 27.15 12.24 12.11
C ILE A 30 27.66 12.78 10.78
N MET A 31 28.87 12.42 10.34
CA MET A 31 29.35 12.81 9.01
C MET A 31 28.48 12.20 7.91
N SER A 32 28.17 10.92 7.98
CA SER A 32 27.26 10.25 7.04
C SER A 32 25.83 10.85 7.08
N TYR A 33 25.36 11.23 8.27
CA TYR A 33 24.08 11.96 8.39
C TYR A 33 24.11 13.31 7.66
N LYS A 34 25.20 14.09 7.80
CA LYS A 34 25.38 15.36 7.09
C LYS A 34 25.48 15.17 5.58
N GLU A 35 26.11 14.09 5.15
CA GLU A 35 26.14 13.73 3.72
C GLU A 35 24.74 13.42 3.21
N ALA A 36 23.95 12.63 3.93
CA ALA A 36 22.56 12.36 3.59
C ALA A 36 21.69 13.66 3.55
N GLN A 37 21.99 14.62 4.44
CA GLN A 37 21.36 15.96 4.37
C GLN A 37 21.73 16.70 3.08
N SER A 38 23.01 16.63 2.68
CA SER A 38 23.49 17.28 1.46
C SER A 38 22.83 16.69 0.21
N ILE A 39 22.72 15.36 0.11
CA ILE A 39 22.05 14.64 -0.99
C ILE A 39 20.58 15.03 -1.09
N ARG A 40 19.90 15.24 0.03
CA ARG A 40 18.48 15.60 0.07
C ARG A 40 18.21 17.08 -0.23
N SER A 41 19.16 17.96 0.07
CA SER A 41 18.98 19.42 0.00
C SER A 41 18.40 19.94 -1.33
N PRO A 42 18.80 19.47 -2.51
CA PRO A 42 18.24 19.90 -3.79
C PRO A 42 16.72 19.66 -3.91
N TYR A 43 16.23 18.55 -3.34
CA TYR A 43 14.81 18.17 -3.44
C TYR A 43 13.90 18.96 -2.48
N GLU A 44 14.46 19.53 -1.42
CA GLU A 44 13.67 20.21 -0.38
C GLU A 44 12.91 21.42 -0.89
N GLN A 45 13.45 22.14 -1.86
CA GLN A 45 12.79 23.31 -2.43
C GLN A 45 11.53 22.92 -3.18
N ASP A 46 11.60 21.88 -4.00
CA ASP A 46 10.45 21.37 -4.75
C ASP A 46 9.39 20.81 -3.81
N TRP A 47 9.80 20.06 -2.79
CA TRP A 47 8.86 19.58 -1.76
C TRP A 47 8.17 20.69 -0.99
N LYS A 48 8.87 21.77 -0.67
CA LYS A 48 8.28 22.96 -0.04
C LYS A 48 7.24 23.62 -0.94
N MET A 49 7.54 23.76 -2.22
CA MET A 49 6.59 24.31 -3.20
C MET A 49 5.37 23.41 -3.37
N ASN A 50 5.56 22.11 -3.55
CA ASN A 50 4.47 21.16 -3.67
C ASN A 50 3.59 21.13 -2.41
N ALA A 51 4.20 21.18 -1.22
CA ALA A 51 3.46 21.25 0.02
C ALA A 51 2.63 22.54 0.14
N ALA A 52 3.14 23.67 -0.37
CA ALA A 52 2.41 24.93 -0.33
C ALA A 52 1.09 24.88 -1.13
N PHE A 53 1.09 24.19 -2.27
CA PHE A 53 -0.08 24.06 -3.15
C PHE A 53 -0.99 22.88 -2.80
N CYS A 54 -0.40 21.71 -2.53
CA CYS A 54 -1.14 20.46 -2.35
C CYS A 54 -1.52 20.19 -0.89
N LEU A 55 -0.61 20.45 0.07
CA LEU A 55 -0.78 20.20 1.51
C LEU A 55 -0.46 21.44 2.35
N PRO A 56 -1.29 22.50 2.24
CA PRO A 56 -1.02 23.76 2.93
C PRO A 56 -0.80 23.65 4.45
N ARG A 57 -1.42 22.66 5.09
CA ARG A 57 -1.22 22.41 6.53
C ARG A 57 0.19 21.89 6.85
N HIS A 58 0.79 21.11 5.93
CA HIS A 58 2.13 20.54 6.10
C HIS A 58 3.23 21.54 5.73
N TYR A 59 2.93 22.54 4.91
CA TYR A 59 3.90 23.56 4.49
C TYR A 59 4.57 24.26 5.68
N SER A 60 3.80 24.60 6.71
CA SER A 60 4.33 25.26 7.91
C SER A 60 5.38 24.41 8.63
N SER A 61 5.31 23.09 8.54
CA SER A 61 6.33 22.21 9.14
C SER A 61 7.68 22.33 8.43
N TRP A 62 7.71 22.64 7.14
CA TRP A 62 8.93 22.85 6.35
C TRP A 62 9.59 24.21 6.60
N LEU A 63 8.84 25.19 7.09
CA LEU A 63 9.35 26.53 7.39
C LEU A 63 10.04 26.63 8.77
N SER A 64 9.79 25.67 9.64
CA SER A 64 10.28 25.66 11.02
C SER A 64 11.45 24.69 11.15
N GLU A 65 12.58 25.15 11.63
CA GLU A 65 13.65 24.30 12.16
C GLU A 65 13.23 23.86 13.57
N GLY A 66 12.90 22.60 13.75
CA GLY A 66 12.47 22.07 15.03
C GLY A 66 11.35 21.06 14.92
N PRO A 67 10.74 20.67 16.04
CA PRO A 67 9.74 19.60 16.04
C PRO A 67 8.52 19.98 15.22
N THR A 68 8.10 19.07 14.35
CA THR A 68 6.93 19.21 13.48
C THR A 68 5.65 19.52 14.27
N MET A 69 5.55 19.03 15.52
CA MET A 69 4.39 19.23 16.39
C MET A 69 4.17 20.69 16.81
N ASN A 70 5.23 21.51 16.77
CA ASN A 70 5.18 22.91 17.18
C ASN A 70 5.16 23.89 15.99
N ALA A 71 5.09 23.36 14.76
CA ALA A 71 4.97 24.20 13.59
C ALA A 71 3.66 25.02 13.67
N PRO A 72 3.72 26.36 13.57
CA PRO A 72 2.53 27.18 13.63
C PRO A 72 1.58 26.81 12.51
N GLN A 73 0.30 26.60 12.82
CA GLN A 73 -0.70 26.36 11.79
C GLN A 73 -0.73 27.57 10.85
N SER A 74 -0.51 27.31 9.58
CA SER A 74 -0.15 28.31 8.60
C SER A 74 -1.21 29.41 8.40
N ARG A 75 -1.00 30.54 9.05
CA ARG A 75 -1.59 31.81 8.60
C ARG A 75 -0.97 32.26 7.27
N ASP A 76 0.28 31.85 7.00
CA ASP A 76 1.05 32.27 5.84
C ASP A 76 0.67 31.60 4.52
N VAL A 77 0.09 30.41 4.55
CA VAL A 77 -0.34 29.70 3.32
C VAL A 77 -1.43 30.49 2.58
N LYS A 78 -2.34 31.16 3.30
CA LYS A 78 -3.36 32.01 2.69
C LYS A 78 -2.77 33.17 1.88
N ARG A 79 -1.50 33.50 2.08
CA ARG A 79 -0.80 34.57 1.33
C ARG A 79 -0.27 34.06 -0.03
N TYR A 80 -0.06 32.75 -0.19
CA TYR A 80 0.61 32.21 -1.36
C TYR A 80 -0.30 31.35 -2.25
N ALA A 81 -1.32 30.70 -1.71
CA ALA A 81 -2.23 29.82 -2.46
C ALA A 81 -3.55 30.54 -2.79
N TYR A 82 -3.70 30.96 -4.04
CA TYR A 82 -4.91 31.60 -4.56
C TYR A 82 -5.87 30.60 -5.20
N ASP A 83 -5.38 29.44 -5.60
CA ASP A 83 -6.17 28.34 -6.17
C ASP A 83 -6.11 27.10 -5.29
N ALA A 84 -7.20 26.32 -5.29
CA ALA A 84 -7.35 25.14 -4.45
C ALA A 84 -7.44 23.82 -5.27
N THR A 85 -7.19 23.85 -6.57
CA THR A 85 -7.34 22.67 -7.43
C THR A 85 -6.42 21.54 -6.97
N ALA A 86 -5.12 21.79 -6.82
CA ALA A 86 -4.16 20.79 -6.37
C ALA A 86 -4.46 20.23 -4.97
N SER A 87 -4.89 21.12 -4.04
CA SER A 87 -5.25 20.69 -2.68
C SER A 87 -6.52 19.84 -2.60
N ARG A 88 -7.35 19.83 -3.66
CA ARG A 88 -8.51 18.95 -3.80
C ARG A 88 -8.19 17.70 -4.60
N ALA A 89 -7.30 17.80 -5.60
CA ALA A 89 -6.90 16.69 -6.46
C ALA A 89 -6.09 15.63 -5.68
N LEU A 90 -5.13 16.05 -4.87
CA LEU A 90 -4.28 15.15 -4.09
C LEU A 90 -5.05 14.21 -3.13
N PRO A 91 -6.01 14.67 -2.30
CA PRO A 91 -6.81 13.76 -1.48
C PRO A 91 -7.66 12.77 -2.30
N LYS A 92 -8.15 13.18 -3.48
CA LYS A 92 -8.86 12.27 -4.38
C LYS A 92 -7.94 11.16 -4.88
N TRP A 93 -6.74 11.52 -5.36
CA TRP A 93 -5.73 10.58 -5.78
C TRP A 93 -5.33 9.59 -4.67
N SER A 94 -5.09 10.08 -3.46
CA SER A 94 -4.80 9.23 -2.29
C SER A 94 -5.95 8.25 -1.99
N ALA A 95 -7.20 8.73 -2.00
CA ALA A 95 -8.38 7.89 -1.75
C ALA A 95 -8.56 6.82 -2.83
N ILE A 96 -8.26 7.14 -4.09
CA ILE A 96 -8.29 6.20 -5.20
C ILE A 96 -7.25 5.11 -5.01
N LEU A 97 -5.98 5.48 -4.75
CA LEU A 97 -4.93 4.49 -4.49
C LEU A 97 -5.24 3.60 -3.30
N ARG A 98 -5.76 4.17 -2.22
CA ARG A 98 -6.18 3.38 -1.07
C ARG A 98 -7.23 2.34 -1.45
N ARG A 99 -8.25 2.73 -2.20
CA ARG A 99 -9.30 1.81 -2.66
C ARG A 99 -8.77 0.72 -3.59
N LEU A 100 -7.77 1.03 -4.40
CA LEU A 100 -7.19 0.09 -5.37
C LEU A 100 -6.14 -0.83 -4.74
N ALA A 101 -5.26 -0.29 -3.88
CA ALA A 101 -4.12 -1.02 -3.34
C ALA A 101 -4.43 -1.69 -1.99
N THR A 102 -5.03 -0.95 -1.04
CA THR A 102 -5.27 -1.41 0.33
C THR A 102 -6.71 -1.14 0.79
N PRO A 103 -7.73 -1.74 0.13
CA PRO A 103 -9.12 -1.52 0.48
C PRO A 103 -9.43 -2.05 1.88
N ASP A 104 -10.12 -1.23 2.70
CA ASP A 104 -10.59 -1.67 4.01
C ASP A 104 -11.66 -2.78 3.86
N GLY A 105 -11.59 -3.77 4.73
CA GLY A 105 -12.58 -4.87 4.78
C GLY A 105 -12.40 -5.97 3.73
N HIS A 106 -11.43 -5.84 2.83
CA HIS A 106 -11.08 -6.87 1.86
C HIS A 106 -9.62 -7.28 1.99
N LYS A 107 -9.34 -8.57 1.78
CA LYS A 107 -7.97 -9.05 1.67
C LYS A 107 -7.43 -8.59 0.32
N TRP A 108 -6.40 -7.74 0.34
CA TRP A 108 -5.78 -7.19 -0.86
C TRP A 108 -4.51 -7.94 -1.27
N GLN A 109 -4.08 -8.87 -0.43
CA GLN A 109 -2.96 -9.78 -0.68
C GLN A 109 -3.26 -11.16 -0.09
N ARG A 110 -2.58 -12.18 -0.60
CA ARG A 110 -2.59 -13.56 -0.13
C ARG A 110 -1.18 -14.12 -0.21
N LEU A 111 -0.82 -14.95 0.73
CA LEU A 111 0.41 -15.72 0.67
C LEU A 111 0.14 -17.06 0.01
N THR A 112 1.04 -17.47 -0.89
CA THR A 112 1.01 -18.75 -1.58
C THR A 112 2.40 -19.37 -1.56
N PRO A 113 2.55 -20.71 -1.71
CA PRO A 113 3.86 -21.30 -1.86
C PRO A 113 4.46 -20.92 -3.22
N SER A 114 5.78 -20.69 -3.28
CA SER A 114 6.48 -20.42 -4.54
C SER A 114 6.46 -21.59 -5.52
N ASN A 115 6.35 -22.82 -5.02
CA ASN A 115 6.21 -24.01 -5.85
C ASN A 115 4.73 -24.32 -6.14
N PRO A 116 4.28 -24.27 -7.43
CA PRO A 116 2.89 -24.53 -7.80
C PRO A 116 2.40 -25.94 -7.43
N ASP A 117 3.29 -26.93 -7.37
CA ASP A 117 2.90 -28.30 -7.00
C ASP A 117 2.42 -28.40 -5.54
N LEU A 118 2.93 -27.55 -4.66
CA LEU A 118 2.48 -27.47 -3.26
C LEU A 118 1.07 -26.89 -3.12
N LEU A 119 0.57 -26.16 -4.12
CA LEU A 119 -0.82 -25.69 -4.15
C LEU A 119 -1.84 -26.84 -4.23
N LYS A 120 -1.42 -28.04 -4.66
CA LYS A 120 -2.27 -29.22 -4.68
C LYS A 120 -2.54 -29.76 -3.27
N SER A 121 -1.63 -29.50 -2.30
CA SER A 121 -1.82 -29.91 -0.91
C SER A 121 -2.81 -28.97 -0.19
N TYR A 122 -3.87 -29.56 0.35
CA TYR A 122 -4.85 -28.84 1.16
C TYR A 122 -4.22 -28.22 2.43
N ASN A 123 -3.30 -28.94 3.06
CA ASN A 123 -2.67 -28.50 4.32
C ASN A 123 -1.82 -27.25 4.10
N VAL A 124 -1.09 -27.19 2.98
CA VAL A 124 -0.27 -26.04 2.61
C VAL A 124 -1.15 -24.82 2.31
N ARG A 125 -2.22 -25.01 1.54
CA ARG A 125 -3.19 -23.91 1.29
C ARG A 125 -3.82 -23.39 2.56
N ALA A 126 -4.28 -24.28 3.43
CA ALA A 126 -4.88 -23.93 4.71
C ALA A 126 -3.89 -23.17 5.62
N TYR A 127 -2.61 -23.56 5.62
CA TYR A 127 -1.56 -22.86 6.35
C TYR A 127 -1.42 -21.41 5.89
N PHE A 128 -1.31 -21.18 4.59
CA PHE A 128 -1.17 -19.81 4.05
C PHE A 128 -2.44 -18.98 4.20
N ASP A 129 -3.63 -19.59 4.14
CA ASP A 129 -4.88 -18.88 4.43
C ASP A 129 -4.92 -18.39 5.89
N VAL A 130 -4.55 -19.26 6.85
CA VAL A 130 -4.50 -18.89 8.28
C VAL A 130 -3.44 -17.81 8.52
N LEU A 131 -2.26 -17.94 7.89
CA LEU A 131 -1.20 -16.94 8.02
C LEU A 131 -1.60 -15.58 7.42
N THR A 132 -2.29 -15.60 6.28
CA THR A 132 -2.87 -14.40 5.67
C THR A 132 -3.91 -13.77 6.60
N ASP A 133 -4.81 -14.56 7.19
CA ASP A 133 -5.82 -14.08 8.15
C ASP A 133 -5.18 -13.46 9.39
N LEU A 134 -4.10 -14.06 9.89
CA LEU A 134 -3.34 -13.53 11.02
C LEU A 134 -2.75 -12.15 10.68
N LEU A 135 -2.10 -11.99 9.53
CA LEU A 135 -1.56 -10.71 9.08
C LEU A 135 -2.63 -9.63 9.02
N PHE A 136 -3.77 -9.91 8.39
CA PHE A 136 -4.87 -8.96 8.30
C PHE A 136 -5.46 -8.62 9.67
N SER A 137 -5.59 -9.59 10.58
CA SER A 137 -6.09 -9.35 11.93
C SER A 137 -5.18 -8.44 12.76
N LEU A 138 -3.84 -8.57 12.59
CA LEU A 138 -2.86 -7.75 13.31
C LEU A 138 -2.73 -6.34 12.70
N ARG A 139 -2.81 -6.21 11.38
CA ARG A 139 -2.75 -4.92 10.67
C ARG A 139 -3.98 -4.06 10.95
N TYR A 140 -5.16 -4.64 10.88
CA TYR A 140 -6.42 -3.92 11.08
C TYR A 140 -6.88 -3.86 12.54
N ASP A 141 -6.02 -4.28 13.50
CA ASP A 141 -6.24 -3.91 14.90
C ASP A 141 -6.28 -2.37 15.02
N PRO A 142 -7.30 -1.79 15.66
CA PRO A 142 -7.42 -0.33 15.81
C PRO A 142 -6.18 0.36 16.39
N ARG A 143 -5.36 -0.38 17.13
CA ARG A 143 -4.13 0.11 17.76
C ARG A 143 -2.91 0.04 16.84
N ALA A 144 -2.98 -0.71 15.75
CA ALA A 144 -1.92 -0.81 14.76
C ALA A 144 -1.81 0.48 13.93
N LEU A 145 -2.91 1.20 13.73
CA LEU A 145 -3.01 2.45 12.93
C LEU A 145 -2.61 2.25 11.46
N PHE A 146 -2.79 1.03 10.93
CA PHE A 146 -2.41 0.71 9.57
C PHE A 146 -3.15 1.58 8.54
N SER A 147 -4.50 1.59 8.60
CA SER A 147 -5.34 2.35 7.66
C SER A 147 -4.99 3.85 7.66
N GLN A 148 -4.80 4.45 8.83
CA GLN A 148 -4.38 5.85 8.94
C GLN A 148 -2.99 6.08 8.34
N THR A 149 -2.06 5.18 8.61
CA THR A 149 -0.70 5.27 8.08
C THR A 149 -0.68 5.15 6.55
N CYS A 150 -1.50 4.28 5.97
CA CYS A 150 -1.66 4.18 4.51
C CYS A 150 -2.19 5.49 3.91
N ASP A 151 -3.20 6.13 4.52
CA ASP A 151 -3.73 7.42 4.06
C ASP A 151 -2.65 8.51 4.06
N GLU A 152 -1.90 8.62 5.16
CA GLU A 152 -0.81 9.59 5.30
C GLU A 152 0.32 9.29 4.30
N THR A 153 0.59 8.02 4.04
CA THR A 153 1.60 7.57 3.07
C THR A 153 1.21 7.92 1.64
N TYR A 154 -0.02 7.61 1.23
CA TYR A 154 -0.48 7.95 -0.13
C TYR A 154 -0.53 9.47 -0.35
N LEU A 155 -0.95 10.25 0.65
CA LEU A 155 -0.84 11.72 0.59
C LEU A 155 0.61 12.18 0.44
N GLY A 156 1.53 11.56 1.18
CA GLY A 156 2.97 11.84 1.08
C GLY A 156 3.55 11.49 -0.29
N LEU A 157 3.20 10.32 -0.83
CA LEU A 157 3.62 9.87 -2.16
C LEU A 157 3.12 10.82 -3.27
N GLY A 158 1.87 11.24 -3.21
CA GLY A 158 1.32 12.17 -4.19
C GLY A 158 1.94 13.57 -4.13
N CYS A 159 2.34 14.02 -2.94
CA CYS A 159 2.92 15.35 -2.75
C CYS A 159 4.45 15.38 -2.96
N TYR A 160 5.17 14.41 -2.39
CA TYR A 160 6.64 14.41 -2.31
C TYR A 160 7.31 13.33 -3.17
N GLY A 161 6.56 12.37 -3.68
CA GLY A 161 7.10 11.21 -4.39
C GLY A 161 7.73 10.14 -3.50
N THR A 162 7.92 10.44 -2.22
CA THR A 162 8.55 9.56 -1.23
C THR A 162 7.87 9.73 0.12
N ALA A 163 7.50 8.64 0.77
CA ALA A 163 6.76 8.67 2.04
C ALA A 163 7.24 7.59 3.01
N PRO A 164 8.23 7.89 3.88
CA PRO A 164 8.76 6.91 4.80
C PRO A 164 7.77 6.46 5.86
N ILE A 165 7.81 5.15 6.17
CA ILE A 165 6.97 4.50 7.18
C ILE A 165 7.89 3.76 8.14
N ARG A 166 7.53 3.75 9.42
CA ARG A 166 8.15 2.91 10.42
C ARG A 166 7.20 1.82 10.86
N ILE A 167 7.65 0.56 10.81
CA ILE A 167 6.91 -0.59 11.31
C ILE A 167 7.68 -1.18 12.50
N LYS A 168 6.97 -1.38 13.60
CA LYS A 168 7.54 -1.96 14.80
C LYS A 168 6.55 -2.88 15.50
N TRP A 169 7.06 -3.77 16.34
CA TRP A 169 6.25 -4.49 17.29
C TRP A 169 5.90 -3.58 18.48
N ARG A 170 4.65 -3.64 18.93
CA ARG A 170 4.16 -2.96 20.12
C ARG A 170 4.14 -3.95 21.27
N ASP A 171 4.97 -3.70 22.28
CA ASP A 171 5.03 -4.53 23.48
C ASP A 171 3.76 -4.46 24.30
N LYS A 172 3.53 -5.52 25.07
CA LYS A 172 2.46 -5.57 26.07
C LYS A 172 2.68 -4.48 27.11
N ARG A 173 1.62 -3.75 27.41
CA ARG A 173 1.59 -2.73 28.46
C ARG A 173 0.58 -3.13 29.52
N PRO A 174 0.67 -2.60 30.76
CA PRO A 174 -0.34 -2.86 31.81
C PRO A 174 -1.78 -2.57 31.37
N THR A 175 -1.95 -1.56 30.51
CA THR A 175 -3.23 -1.14 29.90
C THR A 175 -3.54 -1.86 28.59
N ASP A 176 -2.59 -2.61 28.01
CA ASP A 176 -2.71 -3.29 26.74
C ASP A 176 -1.98 -4.63 26.81
N GLN A 177 -2.73 -5.67 27.18
CA GLN A 177 -2.19 -7.03 27.35
C GLN A 177 -1.87 -7.73 26.02
N LYS A 178 -2.30 -7.18 24.87
CA LYS A 178 -2.01 -7.72 23.55
C LYS A 178 -0.86 -6.93 22.91
N GLY A 179 0.25 -7.60 22.65
CA GLY A 179 1.26 -7.12 21.71
C GLY A 179 0.68 -7.11 20.28
N GLY A 180 1.34 -6.44 19.34
CA GLY A 180 0.89 -6.39 17.95
C GLY A 180 1.72 -5.46 17.10
N LEU A 181 1.39 -5.41 15.82
CA LEU A 181 2.02 -4.49 14.87
C LEU A 181 1.65 -3.04 15.21
N ALA A 182 2.53 -2.12 14.89
CA ALA A 182 2.30 -0.68 14.97
C ALA A 182 2.96 0.03 13.80
N PHE A 183 2.16 0.69 13.03
CA PHE A 183 2.54 1.47 11.85
C PHE A 183 2.58 2.94 12.20
N LYS A 184 3.51 3.66 11.60
CA LYS A 184 3.60 5.10 11.75
C LYS A 184 4.19 5.72 10.49
N ALA A 185 3.44 6.59 9.83
CA ALA A 185 3.98 7.47 8.80
C ALA A 185 4.98 8.45 9.42
N MET A 186 6.12 8.60 8.80
CA MET A 186 7.19 9.47 9.27
C MET A 186 7.27 10.73 8.42
N PRO A 187 7.44 11.91 9.04
CA PRO A 187 7.57 13.14 8.26
C PRO A 187 8.85 13.10 7.43
N LEU A 188 8.74 13.23 6.12
CA LEU A 188 9.89 13.22 5.19
C LEU A 188 10.95 14.26 5.57
N LYS A 189 10.55 15.38 6.15
CA LYS A 189 11.43 16.42 6.67
C LYS A 189 12.51 15.88 7.62
N ASP A 190 12.18 14.89 8.42
CA ASP A 190 13.05 14.36 9.47
C ASP A 190 13.69 13.02 9.11
N MET A 191 13.57 12.59 7.84
CA MET A 191 14.08 11.32 7.32
C MET A 191 15.16 11.54 6.28
N PHE A 192 16.29 10.82 6.43
CA PHE A 192 17.47 10.93 5.57
C PHE A 192 17.93 9.54 5.18
N PRO A 193 17.36 8.95 4.12
CA PRO A 193 17.77 7.66 3.62
C PRO A 193 19.10 7.74 2.88
N LEU A 194 19.85 6.64 2.88
CA LEU A 194 20.92 6.35 1.95
C LEU A 194 20.65 4.98 1.32
N ALA A 195 21.13 4.79 0.12
CA ALA A 195 21.03 3.54 -0.62
C ALA A 195 22.42 2.91 -0.77
N ASP A 196 22.41 1.60 -0.91
CA ASP A 196 23.60 0.83 -1.30
C ASP A 196 23.99 1.02 -2.78
N GLY A 197 24.97 0.28 -3.27
CA GLY A 197 25.43 0.32 -4.66
C GLY A 197 24.38 -0.11 -5.69
N ASP A 198 23.39 -0.89 -5.27
CA ASP A 198 22.31 -1.39 -6.10
C ASP A 198 21.04 -0.50 -6.04
N GLY A 199 21.09 0.60 -5.28
CA GLY A 199 19.98 1.55 -5.13
C GLY A 199 18.91 1.11 -4.12
N ILE A 200 19.19 0.07 -3.33
CA ILE A 200 18.33 -0.40 -2.23
C ILE A 200 18.60 0.47 -0.99
N ILE A 201 17.53 0.99 -0.39
CA ILE A 201 17.65 1.79 0.83
C ILE A 201 17.86 0.85 2.02
N ASP A 202 19.07 0.84 2.54
CA ASP A 202 19.51 0.01 3.68
C ASP A 202 19.91 0.83 4.90
N THR A 203 20.08 2.13 4.73
CA THR A 203 20.52 3.04 5.78
C THR A 203 19.52 4.17 5.97
N MET A 204 19.18 4.48 7.21
CA MET A 204 18.23 5.53 7.56
C MET A 204 18.70 6.35 8.76
N PHE A 205 18.79 7.64 8.57
CA PHE A 205 18.92 8.58 9.67
C PHE A 205 17.60 9.29 9.92
N VAL A 206 17.13 9.23 11.16
CA VAL A 206 15.89 9.88 11.60
C VAL A 206 16.20 10.96 12.60
N ARG A 207 15.90 12.20 12.25
CA ARG A 207 16.04 13.34 13.14
C ARG A 207 14.90 13.38 14.12
N LEU A 208 15.22 13.40 15.40
CA LEU A 208 14.26 13.41 16.50
C LEU A 208 14.52 14.62 17.39
N TRP A 209 13.45 15.29 17.76
CA TRP A 209 13.48 16.43 18.64
C TRP A 209 12.88 16.07 19.99
N TYR A 210 13.68 16.05 21.05
CA TYR A 210 13.20 15.76 22.39
C TYR A 210 13.60 16.86 23.38
N THR A 211 12.73 17.14 24.35
CA THR A 211 13.06 17.95 25.51
C THR A 211 13.82 17.11 26.54
N ALA A 212 14.58 17.77 27.43
CA ALA A 212 15.35 17.08 28.47
C ALA A 212 14.50 16.12 29.34
N PRO A 213 13.28 16.47 29.79
CA PRO A 213 12.40 15.55 30.52
C PRO A 213 11.98 14.34 29.69
N GLN A 214 11.76 14.49 28.36
CA GLN A 214 11.41 13.38 27.48
C GLN A 214 12.59 12.42 27.30
N ILE A 215 13.82 12.96 27.20
CA ILE A 215 15.04 12.17 27.12
C ILE A 215 15.24 11.35 28.39
N LYS A 216 15.09 11.96 29.58
CA LYS A 216 15.18 11.27 30.87
C LYS A 216 14.19 10.12 31.00
N LYS A 217 13.00 10.25 30.40
CA LYS A 217 11.98 9.18 30.43
C LYS A 217 12.30 8.05 29.45
N LYS A 218 12.97 8.34 28.35
CA LYS A 218 13.22 7.39 27.26
C LYS A 218 14.53 6.62 27.43
N PHE A 219 15.59 7.28 27.93
CA PHE A 219 16.92 6.71 28.01
C PHE A 219 17.38 6.50 29.46
N PRO A 220 18.21 5.47 29.73
CA PRO A 220 18.82 5.28 31.05
C PRO A 220 19.67 6.49 31.46
N ALA A 221 19.65 6.83 32.74
CA ALA A 221 20.37 8.01 33.26
C ALA A 221 21.88 7.97 32.99
N SER A 222 22.48 6.78 32.95
CA SER A 222 23.91 6.55 32.71
C SER A 222 24.36 6.84 31.28
N SER A 223 23.43 6.95 30.33
CA SER A 223 23.72 7.12 28.90
C SER A 223 23.16 8.43 28.32
N ILE A 224 22.87 9.40 29.17
CA ILE A 224 22.42 10.72 28.76
C ILE A 224 23.65 11.61 28.54
N CYS A 225 23.72 12.30 27.40
CA CYS A 225 24.81 13.19 27.08
C CYS A 225 24.94 14.39 28.06
N PRO A 226 26.15 14.95 28.26
CA PRO A 226 26.39 16.01 29.23
C PRO A 226 25.57 17.28 29.01
N CYS A 227 25.26 17.64 27.74
CA CYS A 227 24.44 18.82 27.44
C CYS A 227 23.02 18.70 28.01
N VAL A 228 22.41 17.50 27.92
CA VAL A 228 21.09 17.23 28.49
C VAL A 228 21.16 17.09 30.01
N GLN A 229 22.25 16.50 30.58
CA GLN A 229 22.43 16.43 32.03
C GLN A 229 22.51 17.83 32.65
N ARG A 230 23.22 18.76 32.01
CA ARG A 230 23.27 20.18 32.43
C ARG A 230 21.90 20.84 32.47
N GLU A 231 21.02 20.51 31.49
CA GLU A 231 19.64 21.03 31.48
C GLU A 231 18.78 20.38 32.57
N LEU A 232 18.96 19.08 32.82
CA LEU A 232 18.24 18.34 33.87
C LEU A 232 18.66 18.75 35.29
N SER A 233 19.86 19.31 35.46
CA SER A 233 20.38 19.80 36.76
C SER A 233 19.76 21.14 37.17
N LYS A 234 19.07 21.81 36.27
CA LYS A 234 18.37 23.08 36.61
C LYS A 234 17.18 22.78 37.53
N PRO A 235 16.82 23.68 38.46
CA PRO A 235 15.68 23.52 39.37
C PRO A 235 14.37 23.25 38.61
N ILE A 236 14.19 23.85 37.45
CA ILE A 236 13.05 23.61 36.54
C ILE A 236 13.65 23.41 35.14
N PRO A 237 13.72 22.13 34.66
CA PRO A 237 14.17 21.84 33.30
C PRO A 237 13.24 22.48 32.27
N SER A 238 13.81 23.08 31.22
CA SER A 238 13.02 23.70 30.16
C SER A 238 12.24 22.66 29.35
N ASN A 239 10.93 22.84 29.22
CA ASN A 239 10.08 22.06 28.31
C ASN A 239 10.06 22.63 26.88
N THR A 240 10.73 23.75 26.63
CA THR A 240 10.76 24.42 25.33
C THR A 240 12.10 24.27 24.61
N ARG A 241 13.17 23.89 25.32
CA ARG A 241 14.46 23.57 24.70
C ARG A 241 14.43 22.16 24.15
N TYR A 242 14.62 22.05 22.86
CA TYR A 242 14.71 20.77 22.15
C TYR A 242 16.16 20.44 21.83
N PHE A 243 16.50 19.17 21.96
CA PHE A 243 17.77 18.61 21.57
C PHE A 243 17.59 17.78 20.31
N GLU A 244 18.48 17.96 19.35
CA GLU A 244 18.52 17.16 18.14
C GLU A 244 19.21 15.83 18.44
N ILE A 245 18.45 14.74 18.24
CA ILE A 245 18.92 13.38 18.40
C ILE A 245 18.71 12.67 17.07
N VAL A 246 19.75 12.05 16.56
CA VAL A 246 19.67 11.23 15.36
C VAL A 246 19.54 9.77 15.77
N HIS A 247 18.49 9.12 15.28
CA HIS A 247 18.37 7.67 15.31
C HIS A 247 18.90 7.14 13.97
N ALA A 248 20.08 6.53 14.00
CA ALA A 248 20.74 5.94 12.85
C ALA A 248 20.45 4.43 12.81
N VAL A 249 20.01 3.92 11.67
CA VAL A 249 19.85 2.49 11.40
C VAL A 249 20.59 2.19 10.11
N PHE A 250 21.51 1.23 10.17
CA PHE A 250 22.37 0.85 9.04
C PHE A 250 22.75 -0.63 9.13
N PRO A 251 23.15 -1.27 8.00
CA PRO A 251 23.49 -2.68 7.98
C PRO A 251 24.77 -2.95 8.79
N ARG A 252 24.80 -4.11 9.42
CA ARG A 252 26.00 -4.64 10.09
C ARG A 252 26.85 -5.38 9.06
N ASP A 253 28.16 -5.35 9.25
CA ASP A 253 29.09 -6.10 8.41
C ASP A 253 28.72 -7.60 8.40
N VAL A 254 28.67 -8.19 7.20
CA VAL A 254 28.25 -9.57 6.96
C VAL A 254 29.08 -10.59 7.77
N ALA A 255 30.35 -10.31 8.04
CA ALA A 255 31.22 -11.15 8.86
C ALA A 255 30.78 -11.31 10.33
N ARG A 256 29.85 -10.45 10.79
CA ARG A 256 29.38 -10.36 12.19
C ARG A 256 27.93 -10.70 12.39
N TYR A 257 27.25 -11.02 11.32
CA TYR A 257 25.86 -11.39 11.32
C TYR A 257 25.67 -12.89 11.59
N ASP A 258 24.84 -13.22 12.55
CA ASP A 258 24.42 -14.60 12.82
C ASP A 258 22.88 -14.66 12.92
N PRO A 259 22.20 -15.15 11.88
CA PRO A 259 20.73 -15.21 11.85
C PRO A 259 20.14 -16.12 12.91
N THR A 260 20.94 -17.03 13.47
CA THR A 260 20.46 -18.03 14.45
C THR A 260 20.45 -17.51 15.88
N THR A 261 21.07 -16.36 16.14
CA THR A 261 21.26 -15.84 17.49
C THR A 261 20.27 -14.70 17.78
N LEU A 262 19.48 -14.83 18.83
CA LEU A 262 18.52 -13.83 19.30
C LEU A 262 19.16 -12.62 20.03
N THR A 263 20.49 -12.52 20.04
CA THR A 263 21.17 -11.42 20.71
C THR A 263 21.20 -10.17 19.83
N VAL A 264 20.82 -9.03 20.40
CA VAL A 264 20.74 -7.72 19.74
C VAL A 264 22.02 -7.37 18.98
N ASN A 265 23.19 -7.76 19.50
CA ASN A 265 24.49 -7.47 18.92
C ASN A 265 24.85 -8.30 17.67
N ARG A 266 24.00 -9.22 17.25
CA ARG A 266 24.20 -10.08 16.08
C ARG A 266 23.11 -9.97 15.01
N HIS A 267 22.15 -9.06 15.21
CA HIS A 267 21.15 -8.76 14.21
C HIS A 267 21.78 -8.05 12.98
N PRO A 268 21.22 -8.23 11.79
CA PRO A 268 21.75 -7.67 10.54
C PRO A 268 21.77 -6.14 10.50
N PHE A 269 20.89 -5.46 11.21
CA PHE A 269 20.84 -4.01 11.27
C PHE A 269 21.14 -3.50 12.67
N ILE A 270 21.98 -2.47 12.74
CA ILE A 270 22.33 -1.72 13.95
C ILE A 270 21.39 -0.53 14.07
N GLY A 271 20.85 -0.29 15.26
CA GLY A 271 20.16 0.94 15.62
C GLY A 271 20.88 1.66 16.75
N CYS A 272 21.15 2.94 16.59
CA CYS A 272 21.75 3.74 17.64
C CYS A 272 21.18 5.15 17.69
N PHE A 273 21.16 5.72 18.89
CA PHE A 273 20.77 7.11 19.11
C PHE A 273 22.01 7.94 19.42
N ILE A 274 22.15 9.09 18.76
CA ILE A 274 23.29 9.98 18.89
C ILE A 274 22.81 11.40 19.13
N CYS A 275 23.35 12.07 20.13
CA CYS A 275 23.16 13.51 20.34
C CYS A 275 24.05 14.27 19.37
N VAL A 276 23.45 15.13 18.52
CA VAL A 276 24.21 15.87 17.49
C VAL A 276 25.13 16.91 18.10
N GLU A 277 24.71 17.60 19.18
CA GLU A 277 25.48 18.69 19.81
C GLU A 277 26.86 18.22 20.32
N GLU A 278 26.93 17.05 20.94
CA GLU A 278 28.19 16.53 21.56
C GLU A 278 28.78 15.32 20.81
N SER A 279 28.10 14.85 19.77
CA SER A 279 28.52 13.64 19.02
C SER A 279 28.71 12.42 19.92
N GLU A 280 27.80 12.21 20.88
CA GLU A 280 27.83 11.11 21.83
C GLU A 280 26.63 10.18 21.70
N TYR A 281 26.85 8.91 21.98
CA TYR A 281 25.78 7.92 22.03
C TYR A 281 24.80 8.17 23.17
N MET A 282 23.53 7.90 22.89
CA MET A 282 22.45 7.93 23.87
C MET A 282 21.74 6.58 23.93
N GLY A 283 21.86 5.91 25.06
CA GLY A 283 21.24 4.61 25.26
C GLY A 283 22.06 3.41 24.73
N PRO A 284 21.51 2.20 24.91
CA PRO A 284 22.09 0.98 24.37
C PRO A 284 21.96 0.94 22.84
N GLU A 285 22.70 0.03 22.24
CA GLU A 285 22.52 -0.33 20.84
C GLU A 285 21.23 -1.11 20.68
N ASP A 286 20.40 -0.73 19.71
CA ASP A 286 19.27 -1.51 19.24
C ASP A 286 19.71 -2.41 18.07
N GLY A 287 19.15 -3.61 17.95
CA GLY A 287 19.35 -4.50 16.81
C GLY A 287 18.02 -4.83 16.15
N PHE A 288 18.03 -4.93 14.82
CA PHE A 288 16.84 -5.28 14.05
C PHE A 288 17.13 -6.47 13.13
N ALA A 289 16.28 -7.49 13.18
CA ALA A 289 16.38 -8.66 12.30
C ALA A 289 16.04 -8.30 10.83
N SER A 290 15.19 -7.31 10.61
CA SER A 290 14.90 -6.74 9.30
C SER A 290 14.84 -5.22 9.40
N PHE A 291 15.01 -4.52 8.26
CA PHE A 291 15.06 -3.06 8.24
C PHE A 291 13.73 -2.45 8.74
N PRO A 292 13.74 -1.58 9.77
CA PRO A 292 12.52 -1.11 10.44
C PRO A 292 11.79 0.01 9.70
N TYR A 293 12.34 0.53 8.62
CA TYR A 293 11.78 1.62 7.84
C TYR A 293 11.47 1.17 6.43
N LEU A 294 10.28 1.44 5.96
CA LEU A 294 9.94 1.33 4.54
C LEU A 294 9.96 2.72 3.93
N VAL A 295 10.51 2.83 2.73
CA VAL A 295 10.58 4.08 1.99
C VAL A 295 9.92 3.91 0.62
N PRO A 296 8.59 3.81 0.58
CA PRO A 296 7.88 3.76 -0.70
C PRO A 296 8.16 5.00 -1.53
N ARG A 297 8.36 4.77 -2.82
CA ARG A 297 8.65 5.79 -3.83
C ARG A 297 7.66 5.65 -4.98
N THR A 298 7.27 6.76 -5.60
CA THR A 298 6.49 6.77 -6.83
C THR A 298 7.38 6.48 -8.05
N ALA A 299 7.34 7.29 -9.09
CA ALA A 299 8.26 7.14 -10.21
C ALA A 299 9.70 7.45 -9.76
N THR A 300 10.63 6.54 -10.04
CA THR A 300 12.07 6.74 -9.79
C THR A 300 12.82 6.68 -11.09
N GLU A 301 13.78 7.57 -11.30
CA GLU A 301 14.75 7.49 -12.39
C GLU A 301 15.99 6.72 -11.91
N PRO A 302 16.70 6.03 -12.81
CA PRO A 302 17.94 5.34 -12.46
C PRO A 302 18.94 6.29 -11.78
N GLY A 303 19.47 5.89 -10.64
CA GLY A 303 20.42 6.69 -9.87
C GLY A 303 19.81 7.75 -8.96
N GLN A 304 18.48 7.94 -8.94
CA GLN A 304 17.81 8.84 -8.01
C GLN A 304 17.35 8.11 -6.75
N LEU A 305 17.64 8.73 -5.61
CA LEU A 305 17.26 8.19 -4.30
C LEU A 305 15.78 8.47 -3.98
N PHE A 306 15.24 9.60 -4.42
CA PHE A 306 13.89 10.03 -4.14
C PHE A 306 12.98 9.86 -5.36
N GLY A 307 11.71 9.56 -5.12
CA GLY A 307 10.72 9.40 -6.17
C GLY A 307 10.19 10.73 -6.69
N PHE A 308 9.74 10.73 -7.93
CA PHE A 308 9.09 11.86 -8.60
C PHE A 308 7.57 11.80 -8.38
N SER A 309 6.97 12.88 -7.86
CA SER A 309 5.55 12.90 -7.47
C SER A 309 4.63 13.42 -8.58
N PRO A 310 3.34 13.04 -8.58
CA PRO A 310 2.33 13.71 -9.41
C PRO A 310 2.27 15.23 -9.17
N ALA A 311 2.51 15.68 -7.94
CA ALA A 311 2.58 17.11 -7.63
C ALA A 311 3.77 17.80 -8.32
N GLN A 312 4.93 17.12 -8.45
CA GLN A 312 6.07 17.66 -9.20
C GLN A 312 5.74 17.76 -10.69
N GLN A 313 5.04 16.77 -11.24
CA GLN A 313 4.56 16.80 -12.63
C GLN A 313 3.61 17.98 -12.85
N ALA A 314 2.68 18.23 -11.95
CA ALA A 314 1.71 19.31 -12.01
C ALA A 314 2.29 20.69 -11.59
N SER A 315 3.54 20.77 -11.10
CA SER A 315 4.12 21.97 -10.52
C SER A 315 4.09 23.20 -11.45
N PRO A 316 4.40 23.09 -12.77
CA PRO A 316 4.30 24.22 -13.69
C PRO A 316 2.87 24.75 -13.80
N ALA A 317 1.89 23.87 -14.00
CA ALA A 317 0.48 24.22 -14.09
C ALA A 317 -0.03 24.85 -12.76
N MET A 318 0.35 24.29 -11.60
CA MET A 318 0.02 24.87 -10.31
C MET A 318 0.56 26.29 -10.14
N GLY A 319 1.80 26.55 -10.58
CA GLY A 319 2.42 27.86 -10.56
C GLY A 319 1.67 28.87 -11.45
N THR A 320 1.36 28.48 -12.67
CA THR A 320 0.61 29.27 -13.67
C THR A 320 -0.79 29.62 -13.15
N VAL A 321 -1.57 28.63 -12.71
CA VAL A 321 -2.93 28.83 -12.17
C VAL A 321 -2.91 29.79 -10.99
N ASN A 322 -1.97 29.62 -10.08
CA ASN A 322 -1.87 30.44 -8.88
C ASN A 322 -1.54 31.91 -9.24
N ALA A 323 -0.59 32.15 -10.16
CA ALA A 323 -0.22 33.47 -10.63
C ALA A 323 -1.37 34.17 -11.39
N MET A 324 -2.03 33.44 -12.28
CA MET A 324 -3.18 33.94 -13.04
C MET A 324 -4.36 34.27 -12.12
N LYS A 325 -4.69 33.40 -11.18
CA LYS A 325 -5.77 33.63 -10.20
C LYS A 325 -5.52 34.89 -9.36
N LYS A 326 -4.27 35.07 -8.92
CA LYS A 326 -3.84 36.29 -8.22
C LYS A 326 -4.07 37.55 -9.06
N THR A 327 -3.67 37.49 -10.34
CA THR A 327 -3.82 38.61 -11.28
C THR A 327 -5.29 38.90 -11.55
N MET A 328 -6.12 37.83 -11.80
CA MET A 328 -7.55 38.00 -12.00
C MET A 328 -8.25 38.63 -10.80
N LEU A 329 -7.90 38.23 -9.58
CA LEU A 329 -8.44 38.84 -8.38
C LEU A 329 -8.09 40.35 -8.29
N ARG A 330 -6.87 40.72 -8.67
CA ARG A 330 -6.45 42.13 -8.72
C ARG A 330 -7.23 42.92 -9.78
N VAL A 331 -7.41 42.35 -10.96
CA VAL A 331 -8.20 42.97 -12.03
C VAL A 331 -9.67 43.08 -11.63
N ALA A 332 -10.25 42.03 -11.00
CA ALA A 332 -11.61 42.09 -10.48
C ALA A 332 -11.80 43.17 -9.41
N GLN A 333 -10.82 43.33 -8.50
CA GLN A 333 -10.83 44.42 -7.52
C GLN A 333 -10.80 45.79 -8.20
N LYS A 334 -9.93 45.96 -9.22
CA LYS A 334 -9.87 47.26 -9.98
C LYS A 334 -11.15 47.51 -10.80
N LYS A 335 -11.84 46.46 -11.26
CA LYS A 335 -13.16 46.62 -11.92
C LYS A 335 -14.27 46.95 -10.94
N ALA A 336 -14.20 46.43 -9.69
CA ALA A 336 -15.18 46.74 -8.66
C ALA A 336 -14.98 48.16 -8.07
N ASP A 337 -13.73 48.62 -7.96
CA ASP A 337 -13.35 49.96 -7.50
C ASP A 337 -12.37 50.58 -8.52
N PRO A 338 -12.89 51.11 -9.65
CA PRO A 338 -12.06 51.54 -10.76
C PRO A 338 -11.39 52.87 -10.45
N THR A 339 -10.13 52.99 -10.89
CA THR A 339 -9.46 54.27 -10.97
C THR A 339 -10.17 55.14 -11.99
N LEU A 340 -10.61 56.32 -11.59
CA LEU A 340 -11.30 57.25 -12.46
C LEU A 340 -10.28 58.13 -13.21
N LEU A 341 -10.52 58.28 -14.49
CA LEU A 341 -9.80 59.21 -15.36
C LEU A 341 -10.69 60.44 -15.55
N ALA A 342 -10.17 61.62 -15.25
CA ALA A 342 -10.85 62.87 -15.48
C ALA A 342 -9.93 63.83 -16.25
N SER A 343 -10.49 64.70 -17.09
CA SER A 343 -9.67 65.76 -17.75
C SER A 343 -9.38 66.90 -16.75
N ASP A 344 -8.16 67.44 -16.84
CA ASP A 344 -7.72 68.53 -16.00
C ASP A 344 -8.06 69.90 -16.69
N ASP A 345 -9.38 70.13 -16.91
CA ASP A 345 -9.90 71.33 -17.55
C ASP A 345 -10.54 72.32 -16.54
N GLY A 346 -10.44 72.03 -15.25
CA GLY A 346 -10.97 72.87 -14.19
C GLY A 346 -12.50 72.82 -14.05
N VAL A 347 -13.20 72.05 -14.81
CA VAL A 347 -14.69 71.90 -14.76
C VAL A 347 -15.13 71.07 -13.55
N LEU A 348 -14.34 70.10 -13.14
CA LEU A 348 -14.54 69.30 -11.95
C LEU A 348 -13.96 70.02 -10.72
N SER A 349 -14.76 70.84 -10.09
CA SER A 349 -14.39 71.50 -8.82
C SER A 349 -14.81 70.62 -7.66
N GLY A 350 -13.89 69.87 -7.09
CA GLY A 350 -14.12 69.21 -5.84
C GLY A 350 -13.93 67.67 -5.88
N ARG A 351 -14.18 67.02 -4.76
CA ARG A 351 -14.09 65.54 -4.64
C ARG A 351 -15.30 64.91 -5.25
N LEU A 352 -15.08 63.94 -6.16
CA LEU A 352 -16.14 63.06 -6.67
C LEU A 352 -16.77 62.26 -5.51
N GLY A 353 -18.09 62.36 -5.39
CA GLY A 353 -18.85 61.57 -4.43
C GLY A 353 -19.12 60.18 -4.99
N LEU A 354 -18.61 59.15 -4.33
CA LEU A 354 -18.80 57.73 -4.69
C LEU A 354 -19.95 57.05 -3.92
N THR A 355 -20.69 57.85 -3.11
CA THR A 355 -21.79 57.32 -2.30
C THR A 355 -23.03 57.14 -3.16
N PRO A 356 -23.79 56.02 -3.03
CA PRO A 356 -25.03 55.84 -3.75
C PRO A 356 -26.01 57.00 -3.57
N GLY A 357 -26.55 57.55 -4.67
CA GLY A 357 -27.46 58.69 -4.66
C GLY A 357 -26.77 60.07 -4.67
N TYR A 358 -25.45 60.14 -4.70
CA TYR A 358 -24.71 61.41 -4.80
C TYR A 358 -24.73 61.95 -6.24
N VAL A 359 -24.97 63.25 -6.40
CA VAL A 359 -24.97 63.91 -7.71
C VAL A 359 -23.62 64.61 -7.91
N ASN A 360 -22.83 64.14 -8.88
CA ASN A 360 -21.54 64.73 -9.25
C ASN A 360 -21.75 65.80 -10.35
N TYR A 361 -21.69 67.06 -9.96
CA TYR A 361 -21.79 68.17 -10.90
C TYR A 361 -20.46 68.31 -11.67
N GLY A 362 -20.54 68.59 -12.97
CA GLY A 362 -19.37 68.72 -13.85
C GLY A 362 -18.81 67.39 -14.38
N ALA A 363 -19.46 66.28 -14.09
CA ALA A 363 -19.06 64.97 -14.61
C ALA A 363 -19.53 64.69 -16.06
N LEU A 364 -20.43 65.52 -16.57
CA LEU A 364 -20.94 65.48 -17.97
C LEU A 364 -20.60 66.77 -18.72
N ASN A 365 -20.21 66.66 -19.98
CA ASN A 365 -20.03 67.76 -20.91
C ASN A 365 -21.44 68.32 -21.34
N SER A 366 -21.47 69.55 -21.90
CA SER A 366 -22.70 70.17 -22.48
C SER A 366 -23.37 69.33 -23.58
N GLN A 367 -22.68 68.35 -24.16
CA GLN A 367 -23.18 67.40 -25.13
C GLN A 367 -23.65 66.06 -24.52
N GLY A 368 -23.65 65.95 -23.19
CA GLY A 368 -24.03 64.74 -22.49
C GLY A 368 -22.97 63.61 -22.46
N MET A 369 -21.74 63.89 -22.89
CA MET A 369 -20.63 62.94 -22.80
C MET A 369 -20.00 62.91 -21.40
N GLU A 370 -19.69 61.74 -20.91
CA GLU A 370 -19.02 61.52 -19.64
C GLU A 370 -17.58 62.08 -19.67
N LEU A 371 -17.26 63.01 -18.81
CA LEU A 371 -15.92 63.57 -18.64
C LEU A 371 -15.06 62.74 -17.65
N VAL A 372 -15.73 61.89 -16.88
CA VAL A 372 -15.08 60.98 -15.92
C VAL A 372 -15.32 59.55 -16.42
N LYS A 373 -14.28 58.85 -16.80
CA LYS A 373 -14.38 57.47 -17.27
C LYS A 373 -13.61 56.53 -16.35
N PRO A 374 -14.12 55.35 -16.05
CA PRO A 374 -13.32 54.35 -15.38
C PRO A 374 -12.18 53.87 -16.31
N LEU A 375 -11.00 53.68 -15.71
CA LEU A 375 -9.88 53.07 -16.44
C LEU A 375 -10.27 51.67 -16.90
N ASP A 376 -10.28 51.41 -18.20
CA ASP A 376 -10.52 50.09 -18.73
C ASP A 376 -9.32 49.16 -18.43
N VAL A 377 -9.60 48.10 -17.72
CA VAL A 377 -8.59 47.12 -17.27
C VAL A 377 -8.57 45.88 -18.18
N GLY A 378 -9.27 45.92 -19.31
CA GLY A 378 -9.35 44.80 -20.29
C GLY A 378 -10.35 43.71 -19.93
N ASP A 379 -10.42 42.68 -20.77
CA ASP A 379 -11.34 41.54 -20.61
C ASP A 379 -10.66 40.36 -19.87
N LEU A 380 -11.44 39.69 -19.01
CA LEU A 380 -11.01 38.56 -18.21
C LEU A 380 -11.34 37.20 -18.85
N ASN A 381 -12.10 37.18 -19.96
CA ASN A 381 -12.58 35.93 -20.54
C ASN A 381 -11.47 35.03 -21.08
N PRO A 382 -10.47 35.53 -21.84
CA PRO A 382 -9.37 34.68 -22.30
C PRO A 382 -8.56 34.04 -21.16
N ALA A 383 -8.44 34.75 -20.03
CA ALA A 383 -7.73 34.22 -18.88
C ALA A 383 -8.52 33.11 -18.14
N LYS A 384 -9.84 33.05 -18.29
CA LYS A 384 -10.65 31.97 -17.72
C LYS A 384 -10.46 30.66 -18.47
N ASP A 385 -10.38 30.71 -19.79
CA ASP A 385 -10.19 29.54 -20.63
C ASP A 385 -8.82 28.89 -20.36
N ILE A 386 -7.75 29.69 -20.34
CA ILE A 386 -6.41 29.20 -19.96
C ILE A 386 -6.40 28.60 -18.53
N LEU A 387 -7.11 29.23 -17.60
CA LEU A 387 -7.24 28.68 -16.24
C LEU A 387 -7.97 27.35 -16.21
N ALA A 388 -8.95 27.14 -17.08
CA ALA A 388 -9.68 25.88 -17.16
C ALA A 388 -8.79 24.76 -17.70
N ASP A 389 -8.01 25.04 -18.75
CA ASP A 389 -7.06 24.11 -19.36
C ASP A 389 -5.97 23.68 -18.36
N GLU A 390 -5.30 24.64 -17.73
CA GLU A 390 -4.26 24.37 -16.71
C GLU A 390 -4.79 23.59 -15.49
N ARG A 391 -6.05 23.80 -15.10
CA ARG A 391 -6.69 22.99 -14.07
C ARG A 391 -6.95 21.58 -14.53
N GLY A 392 -7.30 21.39 -15.82
CA GLY A 392 -7.38 20.09 -16.45
C GLY A 392 -6.06 19.34 -16.35
N ASP A 393 -4.95 19.99 -16.67
CA ASP A 393 -3.59 19.41 -16.58
C ASP A 393 -3.25 18.98 -15.13
N ILE A 394 -3.65 19.77 -14.14
CA ILE A 394 -3.48 19.38 -12.72
C ILE A 394 -4.32 18.13 -12.41
N ASP A 395 -5.60 18.10 -12.80
CA ASP A 395 -6.48 16.97 -12.53
C ASP A 395 -6.01 15.69 -13.29
N ASP A 396 -5.44 15.84 -14.48
CA ASP A 396 -4.86 14.73 -15.25
C ASP A 396 -3.57 14.19 -14.62
N ALA A 397 -2.69 15.05 -14.13
CA ALA A 397 -1.48 14.62 -13.41
C ALA A 397 -1.81 13.80 -12.15
N PHE A 398 -2.91 14.10 -11.48
CA PHE A 398 -3.42 13.33 -10.34
C PHE A 398 -4.40 12.22 -10.74
N LEU A 399 -4.56 11.93 -12.04
CA LEU A 399 -5.46 10.90 -12.58
C LEU A 399 -6.93 11.03 -12.12
N VAL A 400 -7.35 12.24 -11.72
CA VAL A 400 -8.70 12.49 -11.19
C VAL A 400 -9.75 12.19 -12.26
N ASN A 401 -9.54 12.66 -13.49
CA ASN A 401 -10.46 12.49 -14.60
C ASN A 401 -10.61 11.02 -15.01
N LEU A 402 -9.51 10.24 -14.91
CA LEU A 402 -9.51 8.82 -15.23
C LEU A 402 -10.54 8.02 -14.42
N PHE A 403 -10.74 8.39 -13.15
CA PHE A 403 -11.63 7.68 -12.24
C PHE A 403 -13.02 8.33 -12.10
N GLN A 404 -13.17 9.59 -12.46
CA GLN A 404 -14.44 10.33 -12.35
C GLN A 404 -15.49 9.80 -13.34
N ILE A 405 -15.07 9.38 -14.54
CA ILE A 405 -15.95 8.80 -15.57
C ILE A 405 -16.67 7.54 -15.09
N LEU A 406 -16.14 6.78 -14.12
CA LEU A 406 -16.81 5.61 -13.54
C LEU A 406 -18.01 5.96 -12.66
N ILE A 407 -18.09 7.20 -12.17
CA ILE A 407 -19.13 7.65 -11.24
C ILE A 407 -20.30 8.30 -12.01
N GLU A 408 -20.04 8.87 -13.17
CA GLU A 408 -20.97 9.74 -13.90
C GLU A 408 -21.80 9.02 -14.99
N THR A 409 -21.59 7.73 -15.25
CA THR A 409 -22.33 6.98 -16.28
C THR A 409 -23.26 5.93 -15.67
N PRO A 410 -24.55 6.27 -15.41
CA PRO A 410 -25.49 5.36 -14.72
C PRO A 410 -26.09 4.26 -15.60
N GLU A 411 -25.97 4.30 -16.93
CA GLU A 411 -26.59 3.35 -17.86
C GLU A 411 -25.53 2.57 -18.67
N MET A 412 -24.86 1.62 -18.01
CA MET A 412 -23.90 0.74 -18.70
C MET A 412 -24.23 -0.72 -18.46
N THR A 413 -24.00 -1.55 -19.47
CA THR A 413 -24.07 -3.01 -19.30
C THR A 413 -22.94 -3.52 -18.42
N ALA A 414 -23.14 -4.66 -17.74
CA ALA A 414 -22.14 -5.25 -16.86
C ALA A 414 -20.82 -5.52 -17.60
N THR A 415 -20.87 -5.88 -18.88
CA THR A 415 -19.70 -6.14 -19.73
C THR A 415 -18.92 -4.86 -20.02
N GLU A 416 -19.58 -3.77 -20.39
CA GLU A 416 -18.92 -2.47 -20.61
C GLU A 416 -18.25 -1.92 -19.35
N VAL A 417 -18.85 -2.16 -18.19
CA VAL A 417 -18.22 -1.77 -16.91
C VAL A 417 -16.92 -2.55 -16.69
N ILE A 418 -16.91 -3.85 -16.95
CA ILE A 418 -15.72 -4.71 -16.79
C ILE A 418 -14.62 -4.27 -17.74
N GLU A 419 -14.92 -4.05 -19.04
CA GLU A 419 -13.95 -3.62 -20.04
C GLU A 419 -13.34 -2.24 -19.69
N ARG A 420 -14.16 -1.28 -19.29
CA ARG A 420 -13.65 0.04 -18.88
C ARG A 420 -12.85 0.00 -17.58
N VAL A 421 -13.21 -0.87 -16.64
CA VAL A 421 -12.41 -1.08 -15.43
C VAL A 421 -11.06 -1.69 -15.80
N ALA A 422 -11.01 -2.65 -16.72
CA ALA A 422 -9.78 -3.28 -17.20
C ALA A 422 -8.88 -2.27 -17.93
N GLU A 423 -9.43 -1.43 -18.83
CA GLU A 423 -8.68 -0.38 -19.53
C GLU A 423 -8.04 0.61 -18.55
N LYS A 424 -8.81 1.07 -17.55
CA LYS A 424 -8.30 1.99 -16.52
C LYS A 424 -7.32 1.33 -15.58
N ALA A 425 -7.52 0.04 -15.29
CA ALA A 425 -6.59 -0.76 -14.53
C ALA A 425 -5.22 -0.82 -15.24
N ALA A 426 -5.21 -0.99 -16.57
CA ALA A 426 -3.99 -0.98 -17.37
C ALA A 426 -3.23 0.35 -17.26
N LEU A 427 -3.92 1.49 -17.26
CA LEU A 427 -3.28 2.80 -17.08
C LEU A 427 -2.72 3.02 -15.66
N ALA A 428 -3.33 2.43 -14.63
CA ALA A 428 -2.85 2.51 -13.26
C ALA A 428 -1.79 1.43 -12.93
N ALA A 429 -1.62 0.40 -13.78
CA ALA A 429 -0.75 -0.74 -13.54
C ALA A 429 0.71 -0.37 -13.21
N PRO A 430 1.39 0.59 -13.92
CA PRO A 430 2.76 0.96 -13.57
C PRO A 430 2.89 1.54 -12.15
N THR A 431 1.93 2.35 -11.72
CA THR A 431 1.91 2.91 -10.37
C THR A 431 1.69 1.82 -9.32
N MET A 432 0.79 0.87 -9.61
CA MET A 432 0.52 -0.27 -8.73
C MET A 432 1.71 -1.22 -8.62
N ALA A 433 2.38 -1.55 -9.72
CA ALA A 433 3.57 -2.39 -9.70
C ALA A 433 4.68 -1.79 -8.81
N ARG A 434 4.88 -0.48 -8.88
CA ARG A 434 5.83 0.22 -8.00
C ARG A 434 5.41 0.21 -6.53
N LEU A 435 4.12 0.37 -6.24
CA LEU A 435 3.60 0.26 -4.88
C LEU A 435 3.73 -1.17 -4.34
N GLN A 436 3.49 -2.18 -5.17
CA GLN A 436 3.66 -3.58 -4.80
C GLN A 436 5.12 -3.90 -4.46
N GLY A 437 6.06 -3.56 -5.34
CA GLY A 437 7.48 -3.83 -5.14
C GLY A 437 8.15 -2.95 -4.09
N GLY A 438 7.77 -1.66 -3.98
CA GLY A 438 8.43 -0.70 -3.10
C GLY A 438 7.75 -0.48 -1.75
N PHE A 439 6.50 -0.92 -1.57
CA PHE A 439 5.74 -0.73 -0.34
C PHE A 439 5.11 -2.01 0.18
N LEU A 440 4.17 -2.59 -0.57
CA LEU A 440 3.32 -3.66 -0.05
C LEU A 440 4.07 -4.98 0.16
N GLY A 441 5.00 -5.33 -0.74
CA GLY A 441 5.85 -6.52 -0.60
C GLY A 441 6.76 -6.42 0.62
N PRO A 442 7.64 -5.41 0.71
CA PRO A 442 8.51 -5.21 1.86
C PRO A 442 7.74 -5.04 3.18
N GLU A 443 6.50 -4.53 3.15
CA GLU A 443 5.63 -4.43 4.33
C GLU A 443 5.22 -5.80 4.83
N VAL A 444 4.80 -6.71 3.93
CA VAL A 444 4.44 -8.08 4.29
C VAL A 444 5.63 -8.83 4.88
N GLU A 445 6.80 -8.72 4.24
CA GLU A 445 8.04 -9.35 4.72
C GLU A 445 8.42 -8.85 6.12
N ARG A 446 8.33 -7.53 6.33
CA ARG A 446 8.60 -6.92 7.64
C ARG A 446 7.61 -7.38 8.71
N ASP A 447 6.34 -7.48 8.38
CA ASP A 447 5.31 -7.94 9.31
C ASP A 447 5.55 -9.39 9.72
N LEU A 448 5.85 -10.27 8.77
CA LEU A 448 6.18 -11.67 9.04
C LEU A 448 7.43 -11.79 9.92
N ALA A 449 8.49 -11.02 9.63
CA ALA A 449 9.70 -10.99 10.44
C ALA A 449 9.39 -10.55 11.89
N LEU A 450 8.59 -9.52 12.08
CA LEU A 450 8.19 -9.03 13.40
C LEU A 450 7.33 -10.04 14.19
N ILE A 451 6.44 -10.75 13.51
CA ILE A 451 5.64 -11.80 14.15
C ILE A 451 6.53 -12.98 14.54
N ALA A 452 7.44 -13.41 13.67
CA ALA A 452 8.37 -14.50 13.94
C ALA A 452 9.30 -14.18 15.12
N GLU A 453 9.76 -12.93 15.22
CA GLU A 453 10.65 -12.47 16.29
C GLU A 453 9.92 -12.31 17.63
N ASN A 454 8.74 -11.68 17.66
CA ASN A 454 8.10 -11.25 18.90
C ASN A 454 6.94 -12.15 19.33
N ALA A 455 6.32 -12.87 18.42
CA ALA A 455 5.14 -13.68 18.69
C ALA A 455 5.07 -14.97 17.85
N PRO A 456 6.12 -15.83 17.89
CA PRO A 456 6.15 -17.06 17.11
C PRO A 456 4.99 -18.01 17.45
N TYR A 457 4.44 -17.90 18.65
CA TYR A 457 3.28 -18.68 19.12
C TYR A 457 1.96 -18.36 18.39
N LEU A 458 1.89 -17.23 17.67
CA LEU A 458 0.72 -16.87 16.86
C LEU A 458 0.79 -17.51 15.46
N MET A 459 1.98 -17.89 15.00
CA MET A 459 2.15 -18.51 13.69
C MET A 459 1.57 -19.92 13.70
N PRO A 460 0.83 -20.33 12.65
CA PRO A 460 0.35 -21.68 12.53
C PRO A 460 1.54 -22.67 12.39
N MET A 461 1.33 -23.93 12.76
CA MET A 461 2.35 -24.95 12.59
C MET A 461 2.58 -25.21 11.09
N MET A 462 3.85 -25.13 10.66
CA MET A 462 4.22 -25.32 9.26
C MET A 462 4.05 -26.79 8.86
N PRO A 463 3.36 -27.09 7.76
CA PRO A 463 3.22 -28.46 7.25
C PRO A 463 4.58 -29.05 6.86
N PRO A 464 4.77 -30.38 7.01
CA PRO A 464 6.04 -31.04 6.68
C PRO A 464 6.46 -30.86 5.21
N GLU A 465 5.50 -30.86 4.29
CA GLU A 465 5.72 -30.64 2.86
C GLU A 465 6.33 -29.25 2.58
N LEU A 466 5.92 -28.25 3.34
CA LEU A 466 6.44 -26.89 3.22
C LEU A 466 7.82 -26.73 3.90
N ILE A 467 8.09 -27.51 4.97
CA ILE A 467 9.40 -27.55 5.60
C ILE A 467 10.44 -28.12 4.63
N GLU A 468 10.11 -29.19 3.89
CA GLU A 468 10.96 -29.76 2.84
C GLU A 468 11.26 -28.75 1.72
N ALA A 469 10.29 -27.91 1.37
CA ALA A 469 10.44 -26.82 0.41
C ALA A 469 11.05 -25.53 1.00
N ARG A 470 11.69 -25.59 2.17
CA ARG A 470 12.32 -24.47 2.87
C ARG A 470 11.39 -23.32 3.27
N GLY A 471 10.09 -23.51 3.23
CA GLY A 471 9.10 -22.49 3.60
C GLY A 471 9.01 -21.31 2.62
N GLU A 472 9.46 -21.45 1.38
CA GLU A 472 9.40 -20.39 0.37
C GLU A 472 7.95 -20.03 0.04
N TYR A 473 7.69 -18.73 -0.02
CA TYR A 473 6.37 -18.18 -0.28
C TYR A 473 6.43 -17.05 -1.30
N GLU A 474 5.31 -16.83 -1.96
CA GLU A 474 5.08 -15.71 -2.87
C GLU A 474 3.89 -14.87 -2.40
N ILE A 475 3.93 -13.57 -2.68
CA ILE A 475 2.86 -12.64 -2.34
C ILE A 475 2.00 -12.41 -3.58
N VAL A 476 0.79 -12.93 -3.57
CA VAL A 476 -0.20 -12.70 -4.62
C VAL A 476 -1.13 -11.56 -4.21
N TYR A 477 -1.21 -10.53 -5.05
CA TYR A 477 -2.08 -9.40 -4.81
C TYR A 477 -3.49 -9.67 -5.31
N THR A 478 -4.47 -9.58 -4.41
CA THR A 478 -5.89 -9.83 -4.69
C THR A 478 -6.72 -8.54 -4.60
N SER A 479 -6.07 -7.40 -4.79
CA SER A 479 -6.74 -6.09 -4.83
C SER A 479 -7.75 -6.01 -5.99
N PRO A 480 -8.73 -5.09 -5.94
CA PRO A 480 -9.70 -4.92 -7.02
C PRO A 480 -9.07 -4.71 -8.39
N LEU A 481 -7.91 -4.04 -8.44
CA LEU A 481 -7.15 -3.84 -9.66
C LEU A 481 -6.54 -5.15 -10.18
N ALA A 482 -5.89 -5.94 -9.31
CA ALA A 482 -5.32 -7.23 -9.67
C ALA A 482 -6.42 -8.20 -10.17
N LYS A 483 -7.57 -8.21 -9.50
CA LYS A 483 -8.75 -8.99 -9.96
C LYS A 483 -9.25 -8.53 -11.33
N GLY A 484 -9.17 -7.24 -11.64
CA GLY A 484 -9.53 -6.71 -12.95
C GLY A 484 -8.61 -7.22 -14.06
N LEU A 485 -7.32 -7.39 -13.79
CA LEU A 485 -6.36 -7.94 -14.75
C LEU A 485 -6.58 -9.44 -15.02
N HIS A 486 -6.94 -10.23 -13.99
CA HIS A 486 -7.27 -11.66 -14.14
C HIS A 486 -8.72 -11.91 -14.63
N ALA A 487 -9.59 -10.89 -14.58
CA ALA A 487 -10.99 -11.05 -14.96
C ALA A 487 -11.16 -11.43 -16.46
N GLU A 488 -10.22 -11.04 -17.31
CA GLU A 488 -10.23 -11.39 -18.72
C GLU A 488 -9.95 -12.88 -18.93
N GLU A 489 -8.96 -13.43 -18.22
CA GLU A 489 -8.63 -14.86 -18.26
C GLU A 489 -9.79 -15.71 -17.71
N ASP A 490 -10.32 -15.33 -16.55
CA ASP A 490 -11.47 -15.99 -15.91
C ASP A 490 -12.71 -15.96 -16.81
N SER A 491 -13.01 -14.81 -17.43
CA SER A 491 -14.17 -14.66 -18.30
C SER A 491 -14.04 -15.46 -19.58
N GLY A 492 -12.82 -15.51 -20.15
CA GLY A 492 -12.52 -16.33 -21.33
C GLY A 492 -12.77 -17.83 -21.06
N PHE A 493 -12.28 -18.35 -19.94
CA PHE A 493 -12.52 -19.75 -19.55
C PHE A 493 -14.01 -20.04 -19.32
N LEU A 494 -14.70 -19.19 -18.57
CA LEU A 494 -16.14 -19.36 -18.30
C LEU A 494 -16.97 -19.31 -19.57
N TYR A 495 -16.66 -18.39 -20.49
CA TYR A 495 -17.33 -18.30 -21.80
C TYR A 495 -17.13 -19.57 -22.62
N MET A 496 -15.90 -20.10 -22.68
CA MET A 496 -15.59 -21.34 -23.39
C MET A 496 -16.32 -22.54 -22.80
N VAL A 497 -16.36 -22.67 -21.47
CA VAL A 497 -17.11 -23.73 -20.77
C VAL A 497 -18.61 -23.60 -21.06
N GLN A 498 -19.16 -22.38 -21.00
CA GLN A 498 -20.57 -22.15 -21.30
C GLN A 498 -20.91 -22.53 -22.76
N SER A 499 -20.09 -22.12 -23.72
CA SER A 499 -20.25 -22.47 -25.13
C SER A 499 -20.18 -24.00 -25.34
N SER A 500 -19.28 -24.68 -24.62
CA SER A 500 -19.15 -26.15 -24.67
C SER A 500 -20.39 -26.83 -24.08
N ILE A 501 -20.98 -26.30 -23.03
CA ILE A 501 -22.25 -26.79 -22.46
C ILE A 501 -23.40 -26.62 -23.45
N GLU A 502 -23.48 -25.50 -24.16
CA GLU A 502 -24.48 -25.27 -25.19
C GLU A 502 -24.36 -26.25 -26.34
N VAL A 503 -23.14 -26.50 -26.82
CA VAL A 503 -22.87 -27.50 -27.86
C VAL A 503 -23.22 -28.92 -27.37
N ALA A 504 -22.80 -29.29 -26.15
CA ALA A 504 -23.11 -30.60 -25.56
C ALA A 504 -24.62 -30.82 -25.41
N THR A 505 -25.36 -29.76 -25.04
CA THR A 505 -26.82 -29.81 -24.91
C THR A 505 -27.50 -29.93 -26.28
N ALA A 506 -27.00 -29.23 -27.29
CA ALA A 506 -27.55 -29.26 -28.65
C ALA A 506 -27.27 -30.58 -29.37
N THR A 507 -26.11 -31.18 -29.15
CA THR A 507 -25.69 -32.48 -29.77
C THR A 507 -26.11 -33.68 -28.96
N GLY A 508 -26.42 -33.53 -27.67
CA GLY A 508 -26.69 -34.62 -26.73
C GLY A 508 -25.44 -35.41 -26.34
N ASP A 509 -24.25 -34.91 -26.71
CA ASP A 509 -22.96 -35.57 -26.46
C ASP A 509 -22.14 -34.72 -25.46
N PRO A 510 -21.74 -35.24 -24.28
CA PRO A 510 -20.95 -34.54 -23.29
C PRO A 510 -19.47 -34.43 -23.64
N SER A 511 -18.98 -35.04 -24.71
CA SER A 511 -17.55 -35.08 -25.07
C SER A 511 -16.86 -33.70 -25.20
N PRO A 512 -17.50 -32.60 -25.56
CA PRO A 512 -16.87 -31.26 -25.54
C PRO A 512 -16.38 -30.85 -24.16
N LEU A 513 -16.98 -31.32 -23.07
CA LEU A 513 -16.61 -31.03 -21.69
C LEU A 513 -15.38 -31.82 -21.20
N ASP A 514 -15.03 -32.93 -21.86
CA ASP A 514 -13.87 -33.74 -21.50
C ASP A 514 -12.53 -33.05 -21.77
N HIS A 515 -12.54 -31.96 -22.54
CA HIS A 515 -11.36 -31.14 -22.79
C HIS A 515 -10.94 -30.30 -21.59
N TYR A 516 -11.80 -30.13 -20.58
CA TYR A 516 -11.54 -29.27 -19.42
C TYR A 516 -11.26 -30.10 -18.17
N ASN A 517 -10.15 -29.75 -17.50
CA ASN A 517 -9.85 -30.34 -16.18
C ASN A 517 -10.46 -29.47 -15.07
N PHE A 518 -11.70 -29.77 -14.70
CA PHE A 518 -12.40 -29.04 -13.63
C PHE A 518 -11.78 -29.25 -12.25
N ASP A 519 -11.00 -30.29 -12.03
CA ASP A 519 -10.33 -30.53 -10.74
C ASP A 519 -9.16 -29.56 -10.51
N VAL A 520 -8.60 -29.00 -11.59
CA VAL A 520 -7.59 -27.95 -11.53
C VAL A 520 -8.23 -26.56 -11.67
N ALA A 521 -9.11 -26.39 -12.66
CA ALA A 521 -9.68 -25.10 -13.00
C ALA A 521 -10.57 -24.49 -11.88
N ILE A 522 -11.37 -25.32 -11.18
CA ILE A 522 -12.26 -24.82 -10.11
C ILE A 522 -11.45 -24.27 -8.91
N PRO A 523 -10.41 -24.96 -8.40
CA PRO A 523 -9.54 -24.40 -7.36
C PRO A 523 -8.81 -23.13 -7.80
N GLU A 524 -8.28 -23.05 -9.03
CA GLU A 524 -7.60 -21.87 -9.55
C GLU A 524 -8.54 -20.69 -9.69
N LEU A 525 -9.74 -20.87 -10.27
CA LEU A 525 -10.76 -19.83 -10.31
C LEU A 525 -11.19 -19.36 -8.92
N ALA A 526 -11.30 -20.27 -7.96
CA ALA A 526 -11.60 -19.94 -6.58
C ALA A 526 -10.47 -19.09 -5.96
N GLU A 527 -9.23 -19.36 -6.34
CA GLU A 527 -8.06 -18.61 -5.91
C GLU A 527 -8.04 -17.20 -6.49
N HIS A 528 -8.22 -17.03 -7.80
CA HIS A 528 -8.32 -15.73 -8.48
C HIS A 528 -9.45 -14.88 -7.88
N ARG A 529 -10.57 -15.50 -7.53
CA ARG A 529 -11.72 -14.82 -6.91
C ARG A 529 -11.62 -14.68 -5.39
N SER A 530 -10.50 -15.14 -4.80
CA SER A 530 -10.24 -15.07 -3.36
C SER A 530 -11.30 -15.78 -2.51
N VAL A 531 -11.80 -16.92 -2.97
CA VAL A 531 -12.71 -17.78 -2.20
C VAL A 531 -11.92 -18.45 -1.09
N PRO A 532 -12.34 -18.34 0.19
CA PRO A 532 -11.64 -18.97 1.30
C PRO A 532 -11.58 -20.51 1.13
N THR A 533 -10.41 -21.12 1.36
CA THR A 533 -10.21 -22.59 1.24
C THR A 533 -11.16 -23.38 2.14
N ARG A 534 -11.57 -22.83 3.29
CA ARG A 534 -12.54 -23.43 4.22
C ARG A 534 -13.93 -23.67 3.62
N TRP A 535 -14.26 -23.04 2.49
CA TRP A 535 -15.54 -23.26 1.79
C TRP A 535 -15.44 -24.36 0.76
N MET A 536 -14.24 -24.88 0.50
CA MET A 536 -13.99 -25.94 -0.46
C MET A 536 -13.81 -27.27 0.27
N ASN A 537 -14.32 -28.34 -0.31
CA ASN A 537 -14.12 -29.69 0.21
C ASN A 537 -12.66 -30.13 0.02
N THR A 538 -12.15 -30.92 0.96
CA THR A 538 -10.83 -31.54 0.80
C THR A 538 -10.84 -32.54 -0.37
N PRO A 539 -9.69 -32.83 -1.01
CA PRO A 539 -9.61 -33.84 -2.08
C PRO A 539 -10.17 -35.19 -1.65
N ASP A 540 -9.94 -35.59 -0.39
CA ASP A 540 -10.47 -36.85 0.18
C ASP A 540 -11.99 -36.83 0.31
N GLN A 541 -12.57 -35.70 0.73
CA GLN A 541 -14.02 -35.54 0.79
C GLN A 541 -14.65 -35.55 -0.61
N VAL A 542 -14.00 -34.93 -1.59
CA VAL A 542 -14.46 -34.96 -2.98
C VAL A 542 -14.42 -36.41 -3.52
N ALA A 543 -13.33 -37.16 -3.24
CA ALA A 543 -13.22 -38.56 -3.62
C ALA A 543 -14.31 -39.41 -2.97
N GLN A 544 -14.58 -39.26 -1.68
CA GLN A 544 -15.66 -39.93 -0.96
C GLN A 544 -17.05 -39.63 -1.54
N LEU A 545 -17.32 -38.35 -1.84
CA LEU A 545 -18.58 -37.92 -2.45
C LEU A 545 -18.75 -38.49 -3.85
N ARG A 546 -17.66 -38.61 -4.65
CA ARG A 546 -17.66 -39.21 -5.96
C ARG A 546 -17.92 -40.71 -5.87
N GLN A 547 -17.24 -41.42 -4.97
CA GLN A 547 -17.50 -42.84 -4.69
C GLN A 547 -18.94 -43.08 -4.23
N GLY A 548 -19.45 -42.26 -3.33
CA GLY A 548 -20.84 -42.34 -2.88
C GLY A 548 -21.83 -42.19 -4.04
N ARG A 549 -21.61 -41.23 -4.95
CA ARG A 549 -22.44 -41.03 -6.16
C ARG A 549 -22.34 -42.23 -7.13
N GLN A 550 -21.13 -42.75 -7.37
CA GLN A 550 -20.94 -43.92 -8.22
C GLN A 550 -21.64 -45.16 -7.65
N ASN A 551 -21.55 -45.38 -6.35
CA ASN A 551 -22.23 -46.49 -5.68
C ASN A 551 -23.75 -46.35 -5.76
N GLN A 552 -24.30 -45.15 -5.59
CA GLN A 552 -25.74 -44.88 -5.76
C GLN A 552 -26.20 -45.10 -7.20
N GLN A 553 -25.43 -44.65 -8.19
CA GLN A 553 -25.73 -44.88 -9.61
C GLN A 553 -25.65 -46.35 -9.97
N ALA A 554 -24.64 -47.09 -9.49
CA ALA A 554 -24.53 -48.50 -9.68
C ALA A 554 -25.72 -49.27 -9.04
N GLN A 555 -26.13 -48.89 -7.83
CA GLN A 555 -27.32 -49.45 -7.16
C GLN A 555 -28.61 -49.13 -7.93
N ALA A 556 -28.76 -47.90 -8.44
CA ALA A 556 -29.91 -47.52 -9.26
C ALA A 556 -29.96 -48.28 -10.58
N GLN A 557 -28.81 -48.50 -11.25
CA GLN A 557 -28.73 -49.35 -12.46
C GLN A 557 -29.04 -50.80 -12.17
N ILE A 558 -28.54 -51.35 -11.06
CA ILE A 558 -28.88 -52.72 -10.62
C ILE A 558 -30.38 -52.81 -10.31
N ALA A 559 -30.96 -51.82 -9.63
CA ALA A 559 -32.40 -51.79 -9.34
C ALA A 559 -33.25 -51.69 -10.61
N GLN A 560 -32.80 -50.95 -11.62
CA GLN A 560 -33.47 -50.89 -12.94
C GLN A 560 -33.29 -52.16 -13.78
N ALA A 561 -32.15 -52.85 -13.65
CA ALA A 561 -31.87 -54.11 -14.32
C ALA A 561 -32.53 -55.32 -13.64
N ALA A 562 -32.86 -55.25 -12.34
CA ALA A 562 -33.48 -56.32 -11.57
C ALA A 562 -34.78 -56.86 -12.19
N PRO A 563 -35.72 -56.05 -12.73
CA PRO A 563 -36.91 -56.61 -13.38
C PRO A 563 -36.62 -57.30 -14.72
N SER A 564 -35.56 -56.92 -15.43
CA SER A 564 -35.15 -57.62 -16.67
C SER A 564 -34.43 -58.92 -16.38
N ILE A 565 -33.61 -58.99 -15.33
CA ILE A 565 -32.95 -60.25 -14.89
C ILE A 565 -33.99 -61.23 -14.34
N ALA A 566 -35.00 -60.77 -13.62
CA ALA A 566 -36.10 -61.60 -13.15
C ALA A 566 -36.94 -62.18 -14.33
N LYS A 567 -37.14 -61.40 -15.41
CA LYS A 567 -37.78 -61.91 -16.64
C LYS A 567 -36.95 -62.96 -17.34
N ILE A 568 -35.62 -62.85 -17.40
CA ILE A 568 -34.72 -63.85 -17.99
C ILE A 568 -34.69 -65.13 -17.15
N ALA A 569 -34.73 -65.05 -15.83
CA ALA A 569 -34.77 -66.21 -14.94
C ALA A 569 -36.11 -66.93 -14.99
N VAL A 570 -37.21 -66.25 -15.27
CA VAL A 570 -38.53 -66.88 -15.44
C VAL A 570 -38.65 -67.52 -16.81
N THR A 571 -38.06 -67.01 -17.88
CA THR A 571 -38.04 -67.62 -19.20
C THR A 571 -37.07 -68.83 -19.30
N GLY A 572 -35.99 -68.89 -18.50
CA GLY A 572 -35.06 -70.03 -18.44
C GLY A 572 -35.58 -71.24 -17.69
N LYS A 573 -36.68 -71.10 -16.91
CA LYS A 573 -37.30 -72.23 -16.18
C LYS A 573 -38.32 -73.03 -16.98
N GLN A 574 -38.63 -72.66 -18.22
CA GLN A 574 -39.59 -73.38 -19.08
C GLN A 574 -38.98 -74.31 -20.15
N ALA A 575 -37.66 -74.57 -20.09
CA ALA A 575 -37.01 -75.46 -21.00
C ALA A 575 -36.15 -76.46 -20.23
N GLN A 576 -36.77 -77.49 -19.64
CA GLN A 576 -36.15 -78.78 -19.37
C GLN A 576 -37.10 -79.92 -19.72
N PRO A 577 -36.68 -80.83 -20.53
CA PRO A 577 -37.11 -82.21 -20.38
C PRO A 577 -35.97 -83.15 -19.89
N ALA A 578 -36.35 -83.92 -18.90
CA ALA A 578 -35.88 -85.20 -18.41
C ALA A 578 -34.68 -85.94 -19.10
N ALA A 579 -33.78 -86.45 -18.27
CA ALA A 579 -33.33 -87.82 -18.13
C ALA A 579 -31.99 -87.87 -17.40
N ALA A 580 -31.94 -88.61 -16.43
CA ALA A 580 -31.53 -89.93 -16.00
C ALA A 580 -30.27 -89.95 -15.11
N ALA A 581 -30.51 -90.47 -13.93
CA ALA A 581 -29.80 -91.45 -13.14
C ALA A 581 -28.27 -91.48 -13.03
N GLY A 582 -27.80 -91.54 -11.79
CA GLY A 582 -26.60 -92.31 -11.46
C GLY A 582 -25.72 -91.72 -10.32
N ALA A 583 -25.96 -92.29 -9.14
CA ALA A 583 -25.00 -92.71 -8.14
C ALA A 583 -23.96 -91.80 -7.54
N GLY A 584 -24.01 -91.63 -6.26
CA GLY A 584 -22.98 -92.09 -5.35
C GLY A 584 -22.20 -91.09 -4.54
N GLY A 585 -22.38 -91.11 -3.22
CA GLY A 585 -21.36 -90.83 -2.21
C GLY A 585 -21.13 -89.32 -1.89
N GLY A 586 -21.35 -88.82 -0.76
CA GLY A 586 -21.14 -89.29 0.59
C GLY A 586 -20.21 -88.33 1.33
N ILE A 587 -20.57 -88.01 2.56
CA ILE A 587 -19.73 -87.53 3.67
C ILE A 587 -19.68 -86.04 3.91
N THR A 588 -20.49 -85.54 4.87
CA THR A 588 -20.22 -85.10 6.26
C THR A 588 -19.12 -84.05 6.37
N SER A 589 -19.19 -82.95 7.13
CA SER A 589 -19.79 -82.68 8.43
C SER A 589 -19.55 -81.25 8.85
N ARG A 590 -20.48 -80.74 9.59
CA ARG A 590 -20.36 -79.94 10.86
C ARG A 590 -19.38 -78.79 10.89
N GLY A 591 -19.68 -77.62 11.47
CA GLY A 591 -20.53 -77.14 12.56
C GLY A 591 -20.32 -75.62 12.64
N ALA A 592 -21.29 -74.89 12.87
CA ALA A 592 -21.77 -74.30 14.11
C ALA A 592 -20.66 -73.57 14.92
N VAL A 593 -20.82 -72.33 15.19
CA VAL A 593 -21.31 -71.79 16.44
C VAL A 593 -21.15 -70.26 16.51
N ASN A 594 -22.22 -69.56 16.83
CA ASN A 594 -22.42 -68.27 17.44
C ASN A 594 -21.41 -67.81 18.50
N TYR A 595 -21.30 -66.47 18.67
CA TYR A 595 -21.60 -65.72 19.92
C TYR A 595 -21.19 -64.27 19.65
N SER A 596 -22.04 -63.25 19.62
CA SER A 596 -22.77 -62.52 20.67
C SER A 596 -21.88 -61.83 21.67
N GLY A 597 -22.16 -60.55 21.84
CA GLY A 597 -21.93 -59.73 23.04
C GLY A 597 -20.69 -58.86 22.94
N GLY A 598 -20.68 -57.59 23.19
CA GLY A 598 -21.56 -56.76 23.93
C GLY A 598 -20.72 -55.69 24.62
N ALA A 599 -21.16 -54.47 24.49
CA ALA A 599 -21.08 -53.37 25.43
C ALA A 599 -19.74 -52.87 26.03
N GLY A 600 -19.56 -51.59 25.95
CA GLY A 600 -19.28 -50.78 27.13
C GLY A 600 -17.89 -50.12 27.18
N GLY A 601 -17.91 -48.79 27.19
CA GLY A 601 -16.80 -47.96 27.65
C GLY A 601 -16.65 -46.70 26.85
#